data_9a65801c3bcfd03022f3e1de0f92995c
#
_entry.id   9a65801c3bcfd03022f3e1de0f92995c
#
_cell.length_a   1.000
_cell.length_b   1.000
_cell.length_c   1.000
_cell.angle_alpha   90.00
_cell.angle_beta   90.00
_cell.angle_gamma   90.00
#
_symmetry.space_group_name_H-M   'P 1'
#
loop_
_entity.id
_entity.type
_entity.pdbx_description
1 polymer ?
#
loop_
_entity_poly.entity_id
_entity_poly.type
_entity_poly.pdbx_seq_one_letter_code
_entity_poly.pdbx_strand_id
1 'polypeptide(L)'
;MLGLDFGKNNLREGGAFMYNSILQFIQNDIKEIEKNVREILDGNKDAADLSSDIHERVLKLGSRIVGEIYEQIDEEIFKSLVRKEKYYVEQKDMPRSLVDVMGTVSFKRRGYVPKNGGEYIYLLDMLMGFDDNQKVTMAAAAKILEEAVESSYSKAGKKVNLTDRVSKETVKDIVHGLVVDFPQKELKEKKKLKALHIVADEDHVAAQFWNKKGDLKVSSAGYKINTIIDKIIVLFEDIVDEAPEGSTHHRYRLIGKHTFCGVYNGSDNNYKLWQEVQDYISANYDLDVLERVYITGDGASWIKTGAEVLLNGRFVLDKFHMMKYLNQSVTHLENADDMKEFMWECINGADKKGLRQAFRSILEVTDENDNKYAEVKSSYKYFMNNWSGIEIRSSESGGVWKCCAEGQVSHVLSDRLSSRPMGWSVRGCDNISKLRAFTRNDGKIIELLRYQEKYRELEEKRNEQDSLIKDIKRRQSGWDYADKLSSHVEGLEKANMKWLRDFLDQRFA
;
A
#
# COMPACT_ATOMS: atom_id res chain seq x y z
N MET A 1 -20.84 47.27 23.22
CA MET A 1 -19.46 47.70 23.21
C MET A 1 -18.86 47.43 24.59
N LEU A 2 -18.18 46.31 24.74
CA LEU A 2 -17.34 46.05 25.90
C LEU A 2 -15.92 45.83 25.32
N GLY A 3 -15.13 46.90 25.41
CA GLY A 3 -13.73 46.85 25.06
C GLY A 3 -12.96 46.09 26.11
N LEU A 4 -12.49 44.93 25.79
CA LEU A 4 -11.51 44.18 26.57
C LEU A 4 -10.12 44.55 26.06
N ASP A 5 -9.47 45.48 26.79
CA ASP A 5 -8.08 45.86 26.63
C ASP A 5 -7.22 44.80 27.31
N PHE A 6 -6.65 43.86 26.52
CA PHE A 6 -5.71 42.86 27.01
C PHE A 6 -4.29 43.48 27.01
N GLY A 7 -3.90 44.03 28.17
CA GLY A 7 -2.56 44.54 28.44
C GLY A 7 -1.45 43.55 28.03
N LYS A 8 -0.58 44.02 27.15
CA LYS A 8 0.71 43.42 26.86
C LYS A 8 1.61 43.54 28.09
N ASN A 9 1.67 42.52 28.95
CA ASN A 9 2.83 42.15 29.75
C ASN A 9 2.43 41.28 30.94
N ASN A 10 3.19 40.18 31.12
CA ASN A 10 3.24 39.27 32.27
C ASN A 10 2.55 37.90 32.09
N LEU A 11 3.04 37.12 31.11
CA LEU A 11 2.84 35.68 31.08
C LEU A 11 4.20 34.94 31.16
N ARG A 12 5.03 35.34 32.13
CA ARG A 12 6.26 34.64 32.45
C ARG A 12 6.40 34.52 33.96
N GLU A 13 5.70 33.54 34.55
CA GLU A 13 6.05 32.90 35.81
C GLU A 13 4.97 31.85 36.12
N GLY A 14 5.30 30.56 35.91
CA GLY A 14 4.51 29.45 36.42
C GLY A 14 3.17 29.14 35.74
N GLY A 15 2.87 29.73 34.59
CA GLY A 15 1.59 29.56 33.90
C GLY A 15 1.56 28.38 32.93
N ALA A 16 0.43 27.70 32.89
CA ALA A 16 0.09 26.73 31.87
C ALA A 16 0.33 27.29 30.46
N PHE A 17 0.94 26.51 29.61
CA PHE A 17 1.09 26.83 28.21
C PHE A 17 -0.28 26.78 27.56
N MET A 18 -0.88 27.93 27.28
CA MET A 18 -2.02 27.99 26.39
C MET A 18 -1.47 28.17 24.98
N TYR A 19 -1.84 27.27 24.04
CA TYR A 19 -1.40 27.39 22.66
C TYR A 19 -1.85 28.73 22.06
N ASN A 20 -0.91 29.53 21.60
CA ASN A 20 -1.19 30.84 20.98
C ASN A 20 -2.14 30.70 19.79
N SER A 21 -2.04 29.60 19.05
CA SER A 21 -2.90 29.26 17.92
C SER A 21 -4.38 29.15 18.33
N ILE A 22 -4.70 28.62 19.51
CA ILE A 22 -6.08 28.56 20.02
C ILE A 22 -6.61 29.97 20.30
N LEU A 23 -5.79 30.83 20.93
CA LEU A 23 -6.17 32.23 21.16
C LEU A 23 -6.40 32.97 19.85
N GLN A 24 -5.53 32.79 18.88
CA GLN A 24 -5.67 33.40 17.55
C GLN A 24 -6.93 32.90 16.84
N PHE A 25 -7.25 31.61 16.95
CA PHE A 25 -8.48 31.05 16.39
C PHE A 25 -9.72 31.71 17.00
N ILE A 26 -9.78 31.80 18.34
CA ILE A 26 -10.90 32.43 19.03
C ILE A 26 -11.03 33.92 18.66
N GLN A 27 -9.91 34.62 18.57
CA GLN A 27 -9.92 36.07 18.33
C GLN A 27 -10.19 36.46 16.87
N ASN A 28 -9.70 35.67 15.91
CA ASN A 28 -9.72 36.02 14.50
C ASN A 28 -10.63 35.10 13.68
N ASP A 29 -10.44 33.76 13.79
CA ASP A 29 -11.13 32.81 12.92
C ASP A 29 -12.63 32.71 13.26
N ILE A 30 -13.01 32.81 14.55
CA ILE A 30 -14.44 32.86 14.96
C ILE A 30 -15.16 34.09 14.37
N LYS A 31 -14.51 35.26 14.34
CA LYS A 31 -15.08 36.46 13.73
C LYS A 31 -15.31 36.31 12.21
N GLU A 32 -14.38 35.65 11.54
CA GLU A 32 -14.54 35.37 10.11
C GLU A 32 -15.66 34.36 9.83
N ILE A 33 -15.84 33.35 10.72
CA ILE A 33 -16.97 32.42 10.65
C ILE A 33 -18.30 33.17 10.84
N GLU A 34 -18.38 34.08 11.81
CA GLU A 34 -19.55 34.95 11.99
C GLU A 34 -19.85 35.82 10.76
N LYS A 35 -18.80 36.34 10.09
CA LYS A 35 -18.96 37.03 8.83
C LYS A 35 -19.53 36.18 7.73
N ASN A 36 -19.05 34.93 7.60
CA ASN A 36 -19.57 33.97 6.63
C ASN A 36 -21.05 33.66 6.87
N VAL A 37 -21.49 33.55 8.14
CA VAL A 37 -22.93 33.38 8.47
C VAL A 37 -23.76 34.55 7.94
N ARG A 38 -23.26 35.81 8.05
CA ARG A 38 -23.95 36.98 7.49
C ARG A 38 -24.01 36.92 5.96
N GLU A 39 -22.90 36.54 5.30
CA GLU A 39 -22.86 36.39 3.83
C GLU A 39 -23.84 35.33 3.33
N ILE A 40 -24.12 34.28 4.12
CA ILE A 40 -25.16 33.28 3.82
C ILE A 40 -26.56 33.89 3.94
N LEU A 41 -26.81 34.66 5.01
CA LEU A 41 -28.12 35.33 5.22
C LEU A 41 -28.40 36.36 4.13
N ASP A 42 -27.34 36.99 3.59
CA ASP A 42 -27.39 37.94 2.46
C ASP A 42 -27.49 37.24 1.09
N GLY A 43 -27.44 35.92 1.05
CA GLY A 43 -27.54 35.12 -0.19
C GLY A 43 -26.26 35.10 -1.04
N ASN A 44 -25.13 35.57 -0.52
CA ASN A 44 -23.83 35.63 -1.22
C ASN A 44 -23.03 34.30 -1.10
N LYS A 45 -23.35 33.46 -0.12
CA LYS A 45 -22.74 32.15 0.13
C LYS A 45 -23.83 31.14 0.49
N ASP A 46 -23.48 29.85 0.38
CA ASP A 46 -24.33 28.73 0.78
C ASP A 46 -23.75 27.91 1.94
N ALA A 47 -24.46 26.87 2.34
CA ALA A 47 -24.05 25.97 3.43
C ALA A 47 -22.76 25.18 3.08
N ALA A 48 -22.50 24.91 1.79
CA ALA A 48 -21.28 24.24 1.35
C ALA A 48 -20.04 25.14 1.50
N ASP A 49 -20.18 26.44 1.20
CA ASP A 49 -19.14 27.43 1.42
C ASP A 49 -18.78 27.54 2.91
N LEU A 50 -19.79 27.54 3.81
CA LEU A 50 -19.57 27.58 5.25
C LEU A 50 -18.80 26.34 5.73
N SER A 51 -19.24 25.14 5.29
CA SER A 51 -18.60 23.89 5.69
C SER A 51 -17.14 23.82 5.22
N SER A 52 -16.87 24.27 4.00
CA SER A 52 -15.53 24.33 3.43
C SER A 52 -14.62 25.31 4.19
N ASP A 53 -15.11 26.49 4.52
CA ASP A 53 -14.35 27.51 5.27
C ASP A 53 -14.02 27.03 6.69
N ILE A 54 -15.01 26.48 7.41
CA ILE A 54 -14.78 25.91 8.74
C ILE A 54 -13.74 24.78 8.67
N HIS A 55 -13.87 23.87 7.72
CA HIS A 55 -12.94 22.77 7.56
C HIS A 55 -11.50 23.26 7.37
N GLU A 56 -11.28 24.22 6.46
CA GLU A 56 -9.97 24.80 6.21
C GLU A 56 -9.38 25.46 7.46
N ARG A 57 -10.18 26.26 8.21
CA ARG A 57 -9.74 26.93 9.44
C ARG A 57 -9.36 25.95 10.54
N VAL A 58 -10.15 24.89 10.73
CA VAL A 58 -9.87 23.85 11.72
C VAL A 58 -8.58 23.09 11.36
N LEU A 59 -8.34 22.78 10.08
CA LEU A 59 -7.10 22.17 9.65
C LEU A 59 -5.89 23.08 9.88
N LYS A 60 -6.00 24.39 9.57
CA LYS A 60 -4.97 25.39 9.87
C LYS A 60 -4.70 25.52 11.37
N LEU A 61 -5.73 25.49 12.19
CA LEU A 61 -5.57 25.46 13.65
C LEU A 61 -4.80 24.20 14.08
N GLY A 62 -5.18 23.03 13.56
CA GLY A 62 -4.52 21.75 13.86
C GLY A 62 -3.03 21.78 13.50
N SER A 63 -2.66 22.27 12.31
CA SER A 63 -1.25 22.35 11.88
C SER A 63 -0.43 23.31 12.76
N ARG A 64 -1.01 24.44 13.22
CA ARG A 64 -0.35 25.38 14.14
C ARG A 64 -0.14 24.75 15.52
N ILE A 65 -1.15 24.06 16.08
CA ILE A 65 -1.04 23.36 17.36
C ILE A 65 0.07 22.32 17.31
N VAL A 66 0.16 21.53 16.25
CA VAL A 66 1.25 20.54 16.09
C VAL A 66 2.61 21.21 16.06
N GLY A 67 2.75 22.35 15.36
CA GLY A 67 3.99 23.15 15.37
C GLY A 67 4.38 23.64 16.77
N GLU A 68 3.42 24.21 17.52
CA GLU A 68 3.63 24.66 18.91
C GLU A 68 4.00 23.49 19.85
N ILE A 69 3.45 22.29 19.64
CA ILE A 69 3.82 21.08 20.39
C ILE A 69 5.28 20.72 20.11
N TYR A 70 5.73 20.74 18.84
CA TYR A 70 7.14 20.47 18.51
C TYR A 70 8.08 21.49 19.15
N GLU A 71 7.75 22.78 19.13
CA GLU A 71 8.53 23.82 19.80
C GLU A 71 8.58 23.60 21.33
N GLN A 72 7.48 23.15 21.91
CA GLN A 72 7.42 22.82 23.32
C GLN A 72 8.28 21.60 23.68
N ILE A 73 8.27 20.55 22.86
CA ILE A 73 9.16 19.39 23.03
C ILE A 73 10.63 19.83 22.92
N ASP A 74 10.97 20.71 21.96
CA ASP A 74 12.31 21.28 21.84
C ASP A 74 12.74 22.07 23.09
N GLU A 75 11.82 22.81 23.70
CA GLU A 75 12.07 23.51 24.96
C GLU A 75 12.32 22.55 26.13
N GLU A 76 11.61 21.43 26.20
CA GLU A 76 11.87 20.41 27.22
C GLU A 76 13.19 19.65 26.98
N ILE A 77 13.53 19.38 25.72
CA ILE A 77 14.86 18.87 25.36
C ILE A 77 15.93 19.85 25.84
N PHE A 78 15.78 21.15 25.58
CA PHE A 78 16.72 22.19 26.01
C PHE A 78 16.94 22.20 27.53
N LYS A 79 15.90 22.00 28.33
CA LYS A 79 15.97 21.93 29.80
C LYS A 79 16.54 20.61 30.32
N SER A 80 16.58 19.56 29.51
CA SER A 80 16.97 18.20 29.86
C SER A 80 18.40 18.12 30.44
N LEU A 81 18.59 17.33 31.49
CA LEU A 81 19.90 17.05 32.08
C LEU A 81 20.77 16.26 31.10
N VAL A 82 20.19 15.27 30.43
CA VAL A 82 20.88 14.46 29.42
C VAL A 82 21.46 15.37 28.33
N ARG A 83 20.66 16.34 27.83
CA ARG A 83 21.15 17.32 26.85
C ARG A 83 22.28 18.16 27.47
N LYS A 84 22.11 18.68 28.69
CA LYS A 84 23.12 19.53 29.36
C LYS A 84 24.44 18.80 29.56
N GLU A 85 24.42 17.51 29.81
CA GLU A 85 25.63 16.69 29.98
C GLU A 85 26.33 16.41 28.66
N LYS A 86 25.55 16.10 27.57
CA LYS A 86 26.10 15.56 26.33
C LYS A 86 26.29 16.59 25.22
N TYR A 87 25.52 17.70 25.21
CA TYR A 87 25.45 18.60 24.05
C TYR A 87 25.57 20.08 24.40
N TYR A 88 26.24 20.85 23.53
CA TYR A 88 26.16 22.31 23.48
C TYR A 88 25.08 22.76 22.54
N VAL A 89 24.42 23.92 22.83
CA VAL A 89 23.52 24.59 21.89
C VAL A 89 24.37 25.42 20.94
N GLU A 90 24.31 25.12 19.65
CA GLU A 90 25.06 25.85 18.62
C GLU A 90 24.18 26.91 17.97
N GLN A 91 22.94 26.59 17.64
CA GLN A 91 21.98 27.49 17.02
C GLN A 91 20.61 27.44 17.68
N LYS A 92 19.89 28.56 17.65
CA LYS A 92 18.53 28.70 18.17
C LYS A 92 17.60 29.13 17.05
N ASP A 93 16.31 28.89 17.25
CA ASP A 93 15.23 29.36 16.36
C ASP A 93 15.37 28.90 14.89
N MET A 94 15.98 27.73 14.66
CA MET A 94 16.15 27.18 13.31
C MET A 94 14.79 26.75 12.74
N PRO A 95 14.31 27.36 11.66
CA PRO A 95 12.99 27.06 11.11
C PRO A 95 12.98 25.69 10.44
N ARG A 96 11.87 24.97 10.58
CA ARG A 96 11.54 23.77 9.83
C ARG A 96 10.07 23.79 9.45
N SER A 97 9.76 23.21 8.28
CA SER A 97 8.38 23.02 7.82
C SER A 97 8.24 21.64 7.23
N LEU A 98 7.14 20.96 7.57
CA LEU A 98 6.77 19.64 7.05
C LEU A 98 5.31 19.69 6.58
N VAL A 99 5.03 19.10 5.43
CA VAL A 99 3.65 18.89 4.97
C VAL A 99 3.04 17.76 5.76
N ASP A 100 1.91 18.04 6.41
CA ASP A 100 1.11 17.11 7.19
C ASP A 100 -0.28 16.93 6.56
N VAL A 101 -1.06 15.99 7.06
CA VAL A 101 -2.46 15.78 6.65
C VAL A 101 -3.36 16.97 6.98
N MET A 102 -2.98 17.79 7.96
CA MET A 102 -3.69 19.01 8.37
C MET A 102 -3.25 20.28 7.62
N GLY A 103 -2.18 20.20 6.82
CA GLY A 103 -1.53 21.34 6.17
C GLY A 103 -0.06 21.42 6.50
N THR A 104 0.61 22.48 6.12
CA THR A 104 2.02 22.70 6.46
C THR A 104 2.19 23.01 7.94
N VAL A 105 2.93 22.15 8.65
CA VAL A 105 3.36 22.35 10.04
C VAL A 105 4.71 23.07 10.03
N SER A 106 4.75 24.28 10.55
CA SER A 106 5.97 25.09 10.67
C SER A 106 6.32 25.29 12.14
N PHE A 107 7.59 25.10 12.49
CA PHE A 107 8.10 25.22 13.85
C PHE A 107 9.57 25.62 13.86
N LYS A 108 10.04 26.08 15.01
CA LYS A 108 11.43 26.39 15.28
C LYS A 108 12.03 25.36 16.22
N ARG A 109 13.31 25.09 16.04
CA ARG A 109 14.05 24.12 16.84
C ARG A 109 15.47 24.56 17.09
N ARG A 110 16.16 23.93 18.04
CA ARG A 110 17.57 24.18 18.36
C ARG A 110 18.46 23.16 17.70
N GLY A 111 19.62 23.61 17.23
CA GLY A 111 20.69 22.77 16.77
C GLY A 111 21.77 22.59 17.84
N TYR A 112 22.34 21.41 17.89
CA TYR A 112 23.26 20.99 18.94
C TYR A 112 24.54 20.39 18.37
N VAL A 113 25.64 20.49 19.15
CA VAL A 113 26.91 19.82 18.88
C VAL A 113 27.29 18.97 20.09
N PRO A 114 27.67 17.69 19.88
CA PRO A 114 28.10 16.83 20.96
C PRO A 114 29.37 17.35 21.66
N LYS A 115 29.43 17.29 22.98
CA LYS A 115 30.60 17.77 23.80
C LYS A 115 31.86 16.98 23.57
N ASN A 116 31.76 15.73 23.22
CA ASN A 116 32.87 14.81 22.93
C ASN A 116 33.26 14.76 21.46
N GLY A 117 32.81 15.73 20.67
CA GLY A 117 33.01 15.78 19.22
C GLY A 117 31.96 14.96 18.46
N GLY A 118 31.70 15.35 17.22
CA GLY A 118 30.72 14.72 16.37
C GLY A 118 30.03 15.74 15.46
N GLU A 119 29.06 15.26 14.66
CA GLU A 119 28.31 16.08 13.73
C GLU A 119 27.25 16.93 14.43
N TYR A 120 26.92 18.05 13.79
CA TYR A 120 25.81 18.90 14.19
C TYR A 120 24.47 18.16 14.04
N ILE A 121 23.61 18.21 15.06
CA ILE A 121 22.34 17.48 15.07
C ILE A 121 21.19 18.33 15.59
N TYR A 122 19.97 17.97 15.20
CA TYR A 122 18.73 18.46 15.77
C TYR A 122 18.12 17.39 16.67
N LEU A 123 18.21 17.58 18.01
CA LEU A 123 17.69 16.58 18.96
C LEU A 123 16.18 16.39 18.86
N LEU A 124 15.42 17.45 18.49
CA LEU A 124 14.00 17.33 18.22
C LEU A 124 13.73 16.39 17.02
N ASP A 125 14.49 16.57 15.93
CA ASP A 125 14.31 15.71 14.75
C ASP A 125 14.64 14.26 15.06
N MET A 126 15.74 14.03 15.78
CA MET A 126 16.12 12.70 16.24
C MET A 126 15.01 12.07 17.10
N LEU A 127 14.43 12.83 18.04
CA LEU A 127 13.37 12.35 18.93
C LEU A 127 12.07 12.02 18.17
N MET A 128 11.74 12.84 17.17
CA MET A 128 10.50 12.70 16.35
C MET A 128 10.67 11.76 15.17
N GLY A 129 11.88 11.22 14.91
CA GLY A 129 12.17 10.39 13.76
C GLY A 129 12.14 11.15 12.42
N PHE A 130 12.50 12.44 12.42
CA PHE A 130 12.54 13.24 11.20
C PHE A 130 13.91 13.15 10.52
N ASP A 131 13.96 12.67 9.30
CA ASP A 131 15.18 12.71 8.48
C ASP A 131 15.52 14.17 8.08
N ASP A 132 16.81 14.48 7.88
CA ASP A 132 17.30 15.85 7.61
C ASP A 132 16.59 16.54 6.44
N ASN A 133 16.35 15.79 5.35
CA ASN A 133 15.72 16.29 4.12
C ASN A 133 14.24 15.94 3.99
N GLN A 134 13.63 15.43 5.05
CA GLN A 134 12.23 15.05 5.02
C GLN A 134 11.32 16.26 4.81
N LYS A 135 10.42 16.16 3.84
CA LYS A 135 9.47 17.22 3.44
C LYS A 135 8.04 16.97 3.90
N VAL A 136 7.71 15.74 4.24
CA VAL A 136 6.36 15.30 4.61
C VAL A 136 6.42 14.50 5.91
N THR A 137 5.40 14.61 6.74
CA THR A 137 5.27 13.77 7.94
C THR A 137 4.92 12.32 7.54
N MET A 138 5.12 11.37 8.45
CA MET A 138 4.73 9.97 8.22
C MET A 138 3.23 9.84 7.93
N ALA A 139 2.38 10.61 8.60
CA ALA A 139 0.94 10.63 8.36
C ALA A 139 0.61 11.11 6.93
N ALA A 140 1.26 12.18 6.48
CA ALA A 140 1.11 12.67 5.11
C ALA A 140 1.67 11.68 4.08
N ALA A 141 2.81 11.04 4.36
CA ALA A 141 3.38 9.99 3.51
C ALA A 141 2.42 8.79 3.37
N ALA A 142 1.80 8.35 4.46
CA ALA A 142 0.79 7.29 4.43
C ALA A 142 -0.40 7.68 3.54
N LYS A 143 -0.93 8.90 3.71
CA LYS A 143 -2.04 9.42 2.91
C LYS A 143 -1.70 9.52 1.42
N ILE A 144 -0.49 9.99 1.10
CA ILE A 144 0.03 10.06 -0.28
C ILE A 144 0.12 8.65 -0.87
N LEU A 145 0.61 7.67 -0.12
CA LEU A 145 0.75 6.29 -0.59
C LEU A 145 -0.60 5.62 -0.79
N GLU A 146 -1.58 5.81 0.11
CA GLU A 146 -2.96 5.34 -0.06
C GLU A 146 -3.56 5.84 -1.37
N GLU A 147 -3.34 7.09 -1.72
CA GLU A 147 -3.80 7.64 -2.99
C GLU A 147 -2.94 7.18 -4.20
N ALA A 148 -1.62 7.02 -4.03
CA ALA A 148 -0.70 6.58 -5.09
C ALA A 148 -0.94 5.12 -5.52
N VAL A 149 -1.48 4.30 -4.62
CA VAL A 149 -1.94 2.92 -4.91
C VAL A 149 -3.02 2.91 -5.99
N GLU A 150 -3.92 3.91 -6.02
CA GLU A 150 -5.05 3.95 -6.93
C GLU A 150 -4.90 5.01 -8.04
N SER A 151 -4.00 5.98 -7.88
CA SER A 151 -3.88 7.10 -8.82
C SER A 151 -2.46 7.48 -9.18
N SER A 152 -2.29 8.41 -10.14
CA SER A 152 -0.96 8.90 -10.54
C SER A 152 -0.26 9.66 -9.40
N TYR A 153 1.08 9.65 -9.38
CA TYR A 153 1.88 10.39 -8.40
C TYR A 153 1.52 11.88 -8.32
N SER A 154 1.23 12.51 -9.48
CA SER A 154 0.79 13.90 -9.51
C SER A 154 -0.56 14.09 -8.81
N LYS A 155 -1.49 13.15 -8.96
CA LYS A 155 -2.81 13.21 -8.32
C LYS A 155 -2.69 12.91 -6.81
N ALA A 156 -1.88 11.92 -6.45
CA ALA A 156 -1.61 11.58 -5.06
C ALA A 156 -1.00 12.77 -4.28
N GLY A 157 -0.01 13.46 -4.88
CA GLY A 157 0.58 14.64 -4.25
C GLY A 157 -0.37 15.84 -4.10
N LYS A 158 -1.43 15.92 -4.93
CA LYS A 158 -2.46 16.96 -4.81
C LYS A 158 -3.51 16.68 -3.74
N LYS A 159 -3.62 15.43 -3.31
CA LYS A 159 -4.64 14.97 -2.35
C LYS A 159 -4.11 14.76 -0.93
N VAL A 160 -2.89 15.19 -0.64
CA VAL A 160 -2.28 15.03 0.68
C VAL A 160 -3.10 15.75 1.76
N ASN A 161 -3.53 16.97 1.47
CA ASN A 161 -4.46 17.76 2.28
C ASN A 161 -5.18 18.79 1.37
N LEU A 162 -5.97 19.71 1.93
CA LEU A 162 -6.75 20.69 1.17
C LEU A 162 -5.92 21.86 0.63
N THR A 163 -4.85 22.25 1.33
CA THR A 163 -4.13 23.51 1.09
C THR A 163 -2.80 23.32 0.36
N ASP A 164 -2.12 22.19 0.61
CA ASP A 164 -0.77 21.98 0.10
C ASP A 164 -0.74 20.96 -1.06
N ARG A 165 0.34 21.01 -1.79
CA ARG A 165 0.61 20.10 -2.89
C ARG A 165 2.02 19.57 -2.76
N VAL A 166 2.16 18.25 -2.84
CA VAL A 166 3.46 17.58 -2.89
C VAL A 166 3.80 17.28 -4.34
N SER A 167 5.05 17.52 -4.73
CA SER A 167 5.49 17.28 -6.11
C SER A 167 5.45 15.79 -6.46
N LYS A 168 5.25 15.47 -7.74
CA LYS A 168 5.29 14.07 -8.22
C LYS A 168 6.65 13.42 -7.98
N GLU A 169 7.73 14.20 -7.96
CA GLU A 169 9.09 13.76 -7.65
C GLU A 169 9.19 13.32 -6.19
N THR A 170 8.65 14.11 -5.26
CA THR A 170 8.59 13.74 -3.83
C THR A 170 7.74 12.47 -3.62
N VAL A 171 6.58 12.36 -4.30
CA VAL A 171 5.77 11.14 -4.25
C VAL A 171 6.53 9.93 -4.80
N LYS A 172 7.25 10.11 -5.93
CA LYS A 172 8.12 9.07 -6.49
C LYS A 172 9.18 8.64 -5.48
N ASP A 173 9.84 9.60 -4.81
CA ASP A 173 10.90 9.32 -3.85
C ASP A 173 10.35 8.55 -2.62
N ILE A 174 9.14 8.92 -2.14
CA ILE A 174 8.44 8.16 -1.09
C ILE A 174 8.17 6.72 -1.54
N VAL A 175 7.55 6.54 -2.72
CA VAL A 175 7.26 5.20 -3.27
C VAL A 175 8.55 4.39 -3.47
N HIS A 176 9.60 4.99 -4.04
CA HIS A 176 10.87 4.30 -4.27
C HIS A 176 11.66 4.03 -2.99
N GLY A 177 11.41 4.79 -1.92
CA GLY A 177 12.01 4.54 -0.61
C GLY A 177 11.39 3.39 0.17
N LEU A 178 10.23 2.89 -0.27
CA LEU A 178 9.56 1.78 0.40
C LEU A 178 10.32 0.47 0.26
N VAL A 179 10.25 -0.31 1.32
CA VAL A 179 10.51 -1.75 1.34
C VAL A 179 9.20 -2.38 1.81
N VAL A 180 8.42 -2.93 0.87
CA VAL A 180 7.13 -3.56 1.20
C VAL A 180 7.41 -4.99 1.64
N ASP A 181 8.00 -5.10 2.83
CA ASP A 181 8.27 -6.35 3.51
C ASP A 181 7.72 -6.20 4.95
N PHE A 182 6.59 -6.81 5.18
CA PHE A 182 5.92 -6.76 6.48
C PHE A 182 5.82 -8.19 7.02
N PRO A 183 6.28 -8.45 8.26
CA PRO A 183 6.30 -9.80 8.79
C PRO A 183 4.88 -10.37 8.83
N GLN A 184 4.76 -11.59 8.35
CA GLN A 184 3.50 -12.34 8.43
C GLN A 184 3.16 -12.58 9.91
N LYS A 185 1.94 -12.18 10.28
CA LYS A 185 1.45 -12.43 11.63
C LYS A 185 1.01 -13.89 11.73
N GLU A 186 1.73 -14.67 12.49
CA GLU A 186 1.34 -16.05 12.75
C GLU A 186 0.05 -16.11 13.55
N LEU A 187 -0.92 -16.90 13.08
CA LEU A 187 -2.16 -17.14 13.81
C LEU A 187 -1.91 -18.08 15.00
N LYS A 188 -2.45 -17.72 16.17
CA LYS A 188 -2.38 -18.58 17.38
C LYS A 188 -3.05 -19.94 17.15
N GLU A 189 -4.18 -19.96 16.44
CA GLU A 189 -4.87 -21.16 16.00
C GLU A 189 -4.85 -21.20 14.47
N LYS A 190 -4.12 -22.15 13.92
CA LYS A 190 -4.03 -22.36 12.48
C LYS A 190 -5.31 -22.95 11.93
N LYS A 191 -5.70 -22.48 10.74
CA LYS A 191 -6.90 -22.98 10.05
C LYS A 191 -6.71 -24.41 9.59
N LYS A 192 -7.72 -25.27 9.79
CA LYS A 192 -7.71 -26.66 9.37
C LYS A 192 -8.51 -26.86 8.10
N LEU A 193 -7.81 -26.92 6.97
CA LEU A 193 -8.38 -27.12 5.65
C LEU A 193 -7.64 -28.25 4.93
N LYS A 194 -8.39 -29.08 4.17
CA LYS A 194 -7.79 -30.16 3.37
C LYS A 194 -7.20 -29.68 2.05
N ALA A 195 -7.74 -28.60 1.50
CA ALA A 195 -7.30 -28.03 0.23
C ALA A 195 -7.24 -26.50 0.28
N LEU A 196 -6.26 -25.96 -0.43
CA LEU A 196 -6.15 -24.54 -0.75
C LEU A 196 -6.10 -24.36 -2.27
N HIS A 197 -6.55 -23.22 -2.72
CA HIS A 197 -6.60 -22.86 -4.12
C HIS A 197 -5.75 -21.62 -4.38
N ILE A 198 -4.96 -21.68 -5.42
CA ILE A 198 -4.12 -20.57 -5.89
C ILE A 198 -4.41 -20.36 -7.37
N VAL A 199 -4.57 -19.10 -7.76
CA VAL A 199 -4.47 -18.67 -9.16
C VAL A 199 -3.24 -17.80 -9.31
N ALA A 200 -2.45 -18.05 -10.36
CA ALA A 200 -1.22 -17.34 -10.65
C ALA A 200 -1.21 -16.89 -12.13
N ASP A 201 -0.83 -15.64 -12.34
CA ASP A 201 -0.80 -15.01 -13.67
C ASP A 201 0.16 -13.80 -13.67
N GLU A 202 0.33 -13.14 -14.81
CA GLU A 202 1.22 -12.00 -14.95
C GLU A 202 0.61 -10.86 -15.77
N ASP A 203 1.02 -9.61 -15.50
CA ASP A 203 0.70 -8.43 -16.30
C ASP A 203 1.96 -7.89 -16.99
N HIS A 204 1.79 -7.44 -18.23
CA HIS A 204 2.84 -6.86 -19.05
C HIS A 204 2.77 -5.32 -18.98
N VAL A 205 3.50 -4.75 -18.05
CA VAL A 205 3.50 -3.32 -17.77
C VAL A 205 4.50 -2.58 -18.64
N ALA A 206 4.12 -1.46 -19.25
CA ALA A 206 5.02 -0.66 -20.08
C ALA A 206 6.17 -0.06 -19.25
N ALA A 207 7.42 -0.31 -19.67
CA ALA A 207 8.61 0.24 -19.06
C ALA A 207 8.89 1.67 -19.54
N GLN A 208 9.52 2.49 -18.68
CA GLN A 208 10.05 3.79 -19.06
C GLN A 208 11.18 3.64 -20.08
N PHE A 209 11.36 4.66 -20.92
CA PHE A 209 12.55 4.77 -21.73
C PHE A 209 13.79 4.90 -20.84
N TRP A 210 14.89 4.25 -21.22
CA TRP A 210 16.07 4.12 -20.38
C TRP A 210 16.76 5.45 -20.10
N ASN A 211 17.22 6.14 -21.14
CA ASN A 211 17.90 7.42 -21.02
C ASN A 211 17.14 8.59 -21.69
N LYS A 212 16.48 8.33 -22.80
CA LYS A 212 15.72 9.32 -23.57
C LYS A 212 14.49 8.70 -24.22
N LYS A 213 13.54 9.52 -24.64
CA LYS A 213 12.35 9.06 -25.37
C LYS A 213 12.76 8.26 -26.63
N GLY A 214 12.24 7.03 -26.75
CA GLY A 214 12.55 6.10 -27.83
C GLY A 214 13.73 5.18 -27.58
N ASP A 215 14.43 5.33 -26.46
CA ASP A 215 15.51 4.43 -26.04
C ASP A 215 14.91 3.18 -25.39
N LEU A 216 14.93 2.07 -26.12
CA LEU A 216 14.35 0.79 -25.70
C LEU A 216 15.45 -0.21 -25.38
N LYS A 217 15.25 -0.95 -24.29
CA LYS A 217 16.09 -2.08 -23.96
C LYS A 217 15.96 -3.15 -25.03
N VAL A 218 17.08 -3.71 -25.48
CA VAL A 218 17.11 -4.77 -26.49
C VAL A 218 17.46 -6.10 -25.83
N SER A 219 16.71 -7.15 -26.13
CA SER A 219 17.04 -8.52 -25.67
C SER A 219 18.29 -9.07 -26.35
N SER A 220 18.85 -10.15 -25.81
CA SER A 220 19.94 -10.90 -26.45
C SER A 220 19.60 -11.39 -27.84
N ALA A 221 18.31 -11.56 -28.17
CA ALA A 221 17.81 -11.95 -29.49
C ALA A 221 17.49 -10.75 -30.41
N GLY A 222 17.83 -9.51 -30.01
CA GLY A 222 17.63 -8.30 -30.82
C GLY A 222 16.22 -7.68 -30.76
N TYR A 223 15.30 -8.21 -29.97
CA TYR A 223 13.97 -7.64 -29.80
C TYR A 223 13.96 -6.49 -28.80
N LYS A 224 13.23 -5.42 -29.13
CA LYS A 224 13.02 -4.31 -28.21
C LYS A 224 12.09 -4.76 -27.07
N ILE A 225 12.64 -4.75 -25.85
CA ILE A 225 11.88 -5.06 -24.64
C ILE A 225 11.49 -3.75 -23.96
N ASN A 226 10.21 -3.42 -24.00
CA ASN A 226 9.67 -2.24 -23.30
C ASN A 226 8.57 -2.66 -22.33
N THR A 227 8.75 -3.82 -21.68
CA THR A 227 7.79 -4.34 -20.73
C THR A 227 8.49 -4.79 -19.45
N ILE A 228 7.76 -4.63 -18.33
CA ILE A 228 8.06 -5.21 -17.02
C ILE A 228 7.02 -6.29 -16.82
N ILE A 229 7.45 -7.49 -16.45
CA ILE A 229 6.54 -8.58 -16.09
C ILE A 229 6.26 -8.47 -14.59
N ASP A 230 5.03 -8.14 -14.25
CA ASP A 230 4.54 -8.06 -12.88
C ASP A 230 3.67 -9.29 -12.58
N LYS A 231 3.98 -10.02 -11.53
CA LYS A 231 3.37 -11.31 -11.20
C LYS A 231 2.35 -11.15 -10.10
N ILE A 232 1.28 -11.91 -10.21
CA ILE A 232 0.24 -12.01 -9.21
C ILE A 232 -0.01 -13.45 -8.83
N ILE A 233 -0.11 -13.69 -7.53
CA ILE A 233 -0.57 -14.95 -6.94
C ILE A 233 -1.71 -14.62 -5.99
N VAL A 234 -2.85 -15.26 -6.16
CA VAL A 234 -4.01 -15.13 -5.30
C VAL A 234 -4.34 -16.48 -4.70
N LEU A 235 -4.14 -16.59 -3.38
CA LEU A 235 -4.53 -17.75 -2.58
C LEU A 235 -5.94 -17.54 -2.04
N PHE A 236 -6.76 -18.57 -1.99
CA PHE A 236 -8.08 -18.54 -1.39
C PHE A 236 -8.49 -19.95 -0.90
N GLU A 237 -9.44 -19.97 0.02
CA GLU A 237 -9.92 -21.18 0.69
C GLU A 237 -11.07 -21.84 -0.10
N ASP A 238 -11.99 -21.00 -0.62
CA ASP A 238 -13.16 -21.45 -1.37
C ASP A 238 -13.75 -20.32 -2.23
N ILE A 239 -14.72 -20.65 -3.08
CA ILE A 239 -15.50 -19.70 -3.88
C ILE A 239 -16.99 -19.87 -3.57
N VAL A 240 -17.62 -18.77 -3.15
CA VAL A 240 -19.07 -18.73 -2.89
C VAL A 240 -19.74 -17.90 -3.98
N ASP A 241 -20.85 -18.39 -4.49
CA ASP A 241 -21.74 -17.64 -5.35
C ASP A 241 -22.72 -16.83 -4.50
N GLU A 242 -22.63 -15.50 -4.59
CA GLU A 242 -23.49 -14.57 -3.87
C GLU A 242 -24.71 -14.15 -4.68
N ALA A 243 -24.91 -14.72 -5.86
CA ALA A 243 -26.08 -14.42 -6.66
C ALA A 243 -27.36 -14.96 -6.00
N PRO A 244 -28.50 -14.25 -6.09
CA PRO A 244 -29.78 -14.79 -5.65
C PRO A 244 -30.12 -16.10 -6.35
N GLU A 245 -30.81 -16.98 -5.66
CA GLU A 245 -31.26 -18.26 -6.20
C GLU A 245 -32.12 -18.04 -7.48
N GLY A 246 -31.78 -18.74 -8.56
CA GLY A 246 -32.43 -18.57 -9.86
C GLY A 246 -31.89 -17.42 -10.74
N SER A 247 -30.85 -16.71 -10.29
CA SER A 247 -30.20 -15.67 -11.12
C SER A 247 -29.43 -16.28 -12.29
N THR A 248 -29.57 -15.68 -13.48
CA THR A 248 -28.74 -16.01 -14.65
C THR A 248 -27.34 -15.37 -14.57
N HIS A 249 -27.15 -14.37 -13.69
CA HIS A 249 -25.90 -13.68 -13.47
C HIS A 249 -25.27 -14.12 -12.14
N HIS A 250 -24.19 -14.88 -12.20
CA HIS A 250 -23.45 -15.35 -11.04
C HIS A 250 -22.46 -14.29 -10.55
N ARG A 251 -22.36 -14.15 -9.22
CA ARG A 251 -21.40 -13.27 -8.54
C ARG A 251 -20.57 -14.08 -7.57
N TYR A 252 -19.33 -14.37 -7.95
CA TYR A 252 -18.42 -15.18 -7.14
C TYR A 252 -17.57 -14.33 -6.20
N ARG A 253 -17.50 -14.75 -4.93
CA ARG A 253 -16.60 -14.18 -3.93
C ARG A 253 -15.61 -15.23 -3.45
N LEU A 254 -14.32 -14.86 -3.40
CA LEU A 254 -13.25 -15.68 -2.85
C LEU A 254 -13.25 -15.59 -1.32
N ILE A 255 -13.23 -16.73 -0.64
CA ILE A 255 -13.16 -16.84 0.81
C ILE A 255 -11.70 -16.98 1.24
N GLY A 256 -11.31 -16.30 2.34
CA GLY A 256 -9.93 -16.38 2.86
C GLY A 256 -8.87 -15.93 1.86
N LYS A 257 -9.23 -14.94 1.00
CA LYS A 257 -8.35 -14.44 -0.06
C LYS A 257 -7.10 -13.79 0.52
N HIS A 258 -5.93 -14.13 -0.05
CA HIS A 258 -4.67 -13.43 0.16
C HIS A 258 -3.92 -13.26 -1.17
N THR A 259 -3.35 -12.08 -1.40
CA THR A 259 -2.75 -11.68 -2.67
C THR A 259 -1.27 -11.39 -2.49
N PHE A 260 -0.44 -11.89 -3.41
CA PHE A 260 0.99 -11.57 -3.53
C PHE A 260 1.22 -10.98 -4.92
N CYS A 261 1.96 -9.88 -5.00
CA CYS A 261 2.33 -9.25 -6.27
C CYS A 261 3.76 -8.76 -6.23
N GLY A 262 4.35 -8.62 -7.42
CA GLY A 262 5.65 -7.96 -7.56
C GLY A 262 6.41 -8.35 -8.82
N VAL A 263 7.53 -7.66 -9.04
CA VAL A 263 8.41 -7.87 -10.17
C VAL A 263 9.52 -8.85 -9.80
N TYR A 264 9.26 -10.13 -9.99
CA TYR A 264 10.20 -11.22 -9.69
C TYR A 264 10.83 -11.77 -10.99
N ASN A 265 12.01 -11.29 -11.34
CA ASN A 265 12.72 -11.69 -12.54
C ASN A 265 13.76 -12.76 -12.26
N GLY A 266 13.80 -13.79 -13.11
CA GLY A 266 14.75 -14.92 -13.02
C GLY A 266 14.30 -16.02 -12.06
N SER A 267 14.95 -17.18 -12.13
CA SER A 267 14.59 -18.40 -11.37
C SER A 267 14.62 -18.18 -9.87
N ASP A 268 15.67 -17.54 -9.35
CA ASP A 268 15.87 -17.34 -7.91
C ASP A 268 14.81 -16.43 -7.29
N ASN A 269 14.41 -15.38 -8.02
CA ASN A 269 13.35 -14.50 -7.55
C ASN A 269 11.97 -15.14 -7.66
N ASN A 270 11.73 -15.98 -8.68
CA ASN A 270 10.51 -16.77 -8.76
C ASN A 270 10.41 -17.75 -7.58
N TYR A 271 11.51 -18.37 -7.23
CA TYR A 271 11.58 -19.25 -6.06
C TYR A 271 11.26 -18.48 -4.76
N LYS A 272 11.82 -17.28 -4.58
CA LYS A 272 11.52 -16.41 -3.42
C LYS A 272 10.04 -16.06 -3.34
N LEU A 273 9.39 -15.71 -4.45
CA LEU A 273 7.96 -15.43 -4.47
C LEU A 273 7.16 -16.63 -3.94
N TRP A 274 7.49 -17.84 -4.38
CA TRP A 274 6.81 -19.05 -3.89
C TRP A 274 7.16 -19.41 -2.45
N GLN A 275 8.36 -19.04 -1.97
CA GLN A 275 8.70 -19.15 -0.56
C GLN A 275 7.85 -18.21 0.31
N GLU A 276 7.62 -16.97 -0.11
CA GLU A 276 6.72 -16.03 0.58
C GLU A 276 5.29 -16.62 0.71
N VAL A 277 4.81 -17.30 -0.35
CA VAL A 277 3.51 -18.01 -0.32
C VAL A 277 3.54 -19.19 0.66
N GLN A 278 4.62 -19.99 0.66
CA GLN A 278 4.77 -21.12 1.59
C GLN A 278 4.84 -20.64 3.04
N ASP A 279 5.55 -19.54 3.31
CA ASP A 279 5.65 -18.96 4.65
C ASP A 279 4.28 -18.49 5.15
N TYR A 280 3.49 -17.84 4.28
CA TYR A 280 2.11 -17.46 4.59
C TYR A 280 1.23 -18.67 4.89
N ILE A 281 1.30 -19.72 4.07
CA ILE A 281 0.56 -20.97 4.30
C ILE A 281 0.96 -21.57 5.66
N SER A 282 2.25 -21.65 5.94
CA SER A 282 2.78 -22.20 7.19
C SER A 282 2.38 -21.39 8.43
N ALA A 283 2.26 -20.09 8.30
CA ALA A 283 1.85 -19.20 9.39
C ALA A 283 0.34 -19.26 9.70
N ASN A 284 -0.50 -19.60 8.70
CA ASN A 284 -1.95 -19.47 8.81
C ASN A 284 -2.72 -20.80 8.81
N TYR A 285 -2.14 -21.87 8.25
CA TYR A 285 -2.82 -23.14 8.06
C TYR A 285 -2.09 -24.31 8.76
N ASP A 286 -2.86 -25.29 9.20
CA ASP A 286 -2.35 -26.52 9.80
C ASP A 286 -1.85 -27.46 8.69
N LEU A 287 -0.53 -27.57 8.58
CA LEU A 287 0.12 -28.37 7.51
C LEU A 287 -0.11 -29.86 7.63
N ASP A 288 -0.41 -30.39 8.83
CA ASP A 288 -0.69 -31.79 9.05
C ASP A 288 -2.07 -32.22 8.49
N VAL A 289 -2.98 -31.23 8.35
CA VAL A 289 -4.33 -31.40 7.80
C VAL A 289 -4.40 -31.07 6.31
N LEU A 290 -3.50 -30.19 5.81
CA LEU A 290 -3.49 -29.70 4.44
C LEU A 290 -2.98 -30.76 3.47
N GLU A 291 -3.91 -31.41 2.78
CA GLU A 291 -3.60 -32.51 1.84
C GLU A 291 -3.18 -32.02 0.46
N ARG A 292 -3.67 -30.84 0.01
CA ARG A 292 -3.51 -30.35 -1.37
C ARG A 292 -3.47 -28.84 -1.46
N VAL A 293 -2.58 -28.32 -2.32
CA VAL A 293 -2.54 -26.92 -2.73
C VAL A 293 -2.61 -26.86 -4.25
N TYR A 294 -3.76 -26.48 -4.79
CA TYR A 294 -3.99 -26.39 -6.24
C TYR A 294 -3.50 -25.07 -6.79
N ILE A 295 -2.63 -25.09 -7.79
CA ILE A 295 -2.06 -23.91 -8.42
C ILE A 295 -2.54 -23.87 -9.87
N THR A 296 -3.48 -22.98 -10.15
CA THR A 296 -4.08 -22.80 -11.49
C THR A 296 -3.38 -21.66 -12.23
N GLY A 297 -2.95 -21.90 -13.46
CA GLY A 297 -2.34 -20.89 -14.32
C GLY A 297 -2.15 -21.36 -15.76
N ASP A 298 -1.55 -20.49 -16.59
CA ASP A 298 -1.37 -20.67 -18.03
C ASP A 298 -0.29 -21.71 -18.42
N GLY A 299 0.47 -22.20 -17.45
CA GLY A 299 1.58 -23.14 -17.67
C GLY A 299 2.95 -22.50 -17.86
N ALA A 300 3.10 -21.22 -17.58
CA ALA A 300 4.42 -20.57 -17.50
C ALA A 300 5.32 -21.29 -16.50
N SER A 301 6.62 -21.35 -16.77
CA SER A 301 7.58 -22.10 -15.97
C SER A 301 7.58 -21.65 -14.50
N TRP A 302 7.49 -20.35 -14.25
CA TRP A 302 7.49 -19.80 -12.90
C TRP A 302 6.25 -20.23 -12.09
N ILE A 303 5.10 -20.48 -12.75
CA ILE A 303 3.89 -20.98 -12.09
C ILE A 303 4.07 -22.45 -11.69
N LYS A 304 4.68 -23.25 -12.57
CA LYS A 304 4.99 -24.65 -12.27
C LYS A 304 5.97 -24.82 -11.12
N THR A 305 6.92 -23.89 -10.98
CA THR A 305 7.83 -23.84 -9.82
C THR A 305 7.06 -23.82 -8.50
N GLY A 306 5.85 -23.22 -8.47
CA GLY A 306 5.00 -23.24 -7.29
C GLY A 306 4.63 -24.66 -6.83
N ALA A 307 4.35 -25.56 -7.76
CA ALA A 307 4.03 -26.95 -7.42
C ALA A 307 5.23 -27.74 -6.87
N GLU A 308 6.45 -27.28 -7.15
CA GLU A 308 7.69 -27.86 -6.63
C GLU A 308 8.07 -27.30 -5.26
N VAL A 309 7.76 -26.02 -5.01
CA VAL A 309 8.11 -25.29 -3.78
C VAL A 309 7.08 -25.51 -2.68
N LEU A 310 5.78 -25.46 -3.02
CA LEU A 310 4.72 -25.58 -2.02
C LEU A 310 4.52 -27.03 -1.55
N LEU A 311 4.38 -27.17 -0.26
CA LEU A 311 4.00 -28.48 0.33
C LEU A 311 2.65 -28.92 -0.25
N ASN A 312 2.61 -30.18 -0.79
CA ASN A 312 1.45 -30.75 -1.45
C ASN A 312 0.94 -29.96 -2.68
N GLY A 313 1.84 -29.21 -3.35
CA GLY A 313 1.52 -28.42 -4.54
C GLY A 313 1.10 -29.26 -5.74
N ARG A 314 0.04 -28.84 -6.44
CA ARG A 314 -0.54 -29.49 -7.62
C ARG A 314 -0.76 -28.44 -8.71
N PHE A 315 0.00 -28.50 -9.79
CA PHE A 315 -0.22 -27.61 -10.93
C PHE A 315 -1.47 -28.03 -11.72
N VAL A 316 -2.34 -27.09 -12.01
CA VAL A 316 -3.59 -27.28 -12.80
C VAL A 316 -3.60 -26.30 -13.95
N LEU A 317 -3.83 -26.82 -15.16
CA LEU A 317 -3.89 -25.97 -16.34
C LEU A 317 -5.20 -25.19 -16.39
N ASP A 318 -5.08 -23.86 -16.64
CA ASP A 318 -6.22 -22.96 -16.67
C ASP A 318 -7.15 -23.21 -17.87
N LYS A 319 -8.47 -23.21 -17.60
CA LYS A 319 -9.51 -23.43 -18.61
C LYS A 319 -9.53 -22.35 -19.69
N PHE A 320 -9.37 -21.08 -19.32
CA PHE A 320 -9.40 -19.96 -20.25
C PHE A 320 -8.31 -20.10 -21.32
N HIS A 321 -7.08 -20.37 -20.89
CA HIS A 321 -5.96 -20.58 -21.80
C HIS A 321 -6.11 -21.85 -22.64
N MET A 322 -6.63 -22.95 -22.08
CA MET A 322 -6.95 -24.14 -22.87
C MET A 322 -7.93 -23.83 -23.98
N MET A 323 -9.03 -23.12 -23.68
CA MET A 323 -10.03 -22.74 -24.67
C MET A 323 -9.46 -21.80 -25.75
N LYS A 324 -8.58 -20.87 -25.36
CA LYS A 324 -7.88 -19.98 -26.31
C LYS A 324 -7.07 -20.77 -27.32
N TYR A 325 -6.23 -21.70 -26.86
CA TYR A 325 -5.39 -22.52 -27.73
C TYR A 325 -6.18 -23.56 -28.55
N LEU A 326 -7.29 -24.08 -28.02
CA LEU A 326 -8.22 -24.91 -28.80
C LEU A 326 -8.83 -24.12 -29.97
N ASN A 327 -9.41 -22.95 -29.66
CA ASN A 327 -10.01 -22.09 -30.69
C ASN A 327 -8.98 -21.72 -31.77
N GLN A 328 -7.77 -21.33 -31.37
CA GLN A 328 -6.69 -21.00 -32.29
C GLN A 328 -6.34 -22.16 -33.21
N SER A 329 -6.49 -23.41 -32.73
CA SER A 329 -6.16 -24.60 -33.52
C SER A 329 -7.21 -24.99 -34.55
N VAL A 330 -8.48 -24.63 -34.36
CA VAL A 330 -9.58 -25.15 -35.18
C VAL A 330 -10.29 -24.11 -36.05
N THR A 331 -10.15 -22.81 -35.79
CA THR A 331 -10.93 -21.71 -36.41
C THR A 331 -10.84 -21.64 -37.93
N HIS A 332 -9.85 -22.26 -38.56
CA HIS A 332 -9.67 -22.30 -40.03
C HIS A 332 -10.28 -23.55 -40.69
N LEU A 333 -10.82 -24.47 -39.90
CA LEU A 333 -11.42 -25.71 -40.41
C LEU A 333 -12.90 -25.52 -40.76
N GLU A 334 -13.37 -26.24 -41.76
CA GLU A 334 -14.81 -26.26 -42.09
C GLU A 334 -15.67 -26.91 -41.00
N ASN A 335 -15.13 -27.90 -40.28
CA ASN A 335 -15.75 -28.61 -39.17
C ASN A 335 -15.20 -28.20 -37.81
N ALA A 336 -14.92 -26.89 -37.64
CA ALA A 336 -14.25 -26.35 -36.42
C ALA A 336 -14.96 -26.71 -35.12
N ASP A 337 -16.29 -26.68 -35.09
CA ASP A 337 -17.06 -26.93 -33.86
C ASP A 337 -16.98 -28.41 -33.43
N ASP A 338 -17.16 -29.36 -34.40
CA ASP A 338 -17.07 -30.81 -34.13
C ASP A 338 -15.66 -31.19 -33.64
N MET A 339 -14.63 -30.64 -34.30
CA MET A 339 -13.23 -30.88 -33.92
C MET A 339 -12.92 -30.33 -32.51
N LYS A 340 -13.43 -29.14 -32.22
CA LYS A 340 -13.28 -28.49 -30.92
C LYS A 340 -13.95 -29.30 -29.80
N GLU A 341 -15.18 -29.79 -30.06
CA GLU A 341 -15.90 -30.64 -29.10
C GLU A 341 -15.13 -31.93 -28.84
N PHE A 342 -14.70 -32.63 -29.86
CA PHE A 342 -13.88 -33.83 -29.73
C PHE A 342 -12.57 -33.59 -28.93
N MET A 343 -11.84 -32.52 -29.27
CA MET A 343 -10.62 -32.17 -28.54
C MET A 343 -10.90 -31.82 -27.07
N TRP A 344 -12.05 -31.16 -26.80
CA TRP A 344 -12.46 -30.85 -25.44
C TRP A 344 -12.85 -32.11 -24.63
N GLU A 345 -13.51 -33.09 -25.28
CA GLU A 345 -13.76 -34.42 -24.65
C GLU A 345 -12.46 -35.13 -24.32
N CYS A 346 -11.48 -35.10 -25.23
CA CYS A 346 -10.14 -35.67 -24.94
C CYS A 346 -9.46 -34.99 -23.74
N ILE A 347 -9.59 -33.66 -23.60
CA ILE A 347 -9.04 -32.89 -22.47
C ILE A 347 -9.76 -33.28 -21.17
N ASN A 348 -11.08 -33.31 -21.17
CA ASN A 348 -11.88 -33.67 -19.99
C ASN A 348 -11.66 -35.10 -19.52
N GLY A 349 -11.47 -36.03 -20.47
CA GLY A 349 -11.19 -37.44 -20.21
C GLY A 349 -9.70 -37.77 -19.98
N ALA A 350 -8.82 -36.76 -20.04
CA ALA A 350 -7.35 -36.93 -20.00
C ALA A 350 -6.84 -37.90 -21.09
N ASP A 351 -7.52 -37.98 -22.26
CA ASP A 351 -7.09 -38.78 -23.38
C ASP A 351 -6.01 -38.09 -24.21
N LYS A 352 -4.77 -38.27 -23.77
CA LYS A 352 -3.58 -37.73 -24.45
C LYS A 352 -3.39 -38.27 -25.86
N LYS A 353 -3.80 -39.51 -26.12
CA LYS A 353 -3.64 -40.16 -27.42
C LYS A 353 -4.64 -39.57 -28.41
N GLY A 354 -5.91 -39.49 -28.01
CA GLY A 354 -6.97 -38.86 -28.83
C GLY A 354 -6.63 -37.43 -29.19
N LEU A 355 -6.21 -36.62 -28.21
CA LEU A 355 -5.80 -35.22 -28.47
C LEU A 355 -4.61 -35.12 -29.45
N ARG A 356 -3.60 -35.99 -29.31
CA ARG A 356 -2.48 -36.02 -30.29
C ARG A 356 -2.95 -36.37 -31.69
N GLN A 357 -3.90 -37.29 -31.82
CA GLN A 357 -4.44 -37.71 -33.12
C GLN A 357 -5.22 -36.56 -33.74
N ALA A 358 -6.05 -35.86 -32.98
CA ALA A 358 -6.76 -34.65 -33.44
C ALA A 358 -5.81 -33.59 -33.99
N PHE A 359 -4.74 -33.26 -33.25
CA PHE A 359 -3.72 -32.31 -33.74
C PHE A 359 -2.99 -32.76 -35.00
N ARG A 360 -2.72 -34.06 -35.15
CA ARG A 360 -2.14 -34.60 -36.38
C ARG A 360 -3.07 -34.43 -37.57
N SER A 361 -4.36 -34.81 -37.39
CA SER A 361 -5.35 -34.65 -38.46
C SER A 361 -5.53 -33.18 -38.87
N ILE A 362 -5.49 -32.24 -37.90
CA ILE A 362 -5.54 -30.79 -38.21
C ILE A 362 -4.33 -30.37 -39.04
N LEU A 363 -3.13 -30.80 -38.66
CA LEU A 363 -1.88 -30.45 -39.35
C LEU A 363 -1.79 -31.04 -40.74
N GLU A 364 -2.40 -32.23 -40.99
CA GLU A 364 -2.44 -32.90 -42.31
C GLU A 364 -3.31 -32.12 -43.32
N VAL A 365 -4.34 -31.39 -42.84
CA VAL A 365 -5.22 -30.61 -43.72
C VAL A 365 -4.86 -29.13 -43.79
N THR A 366 -3.91 -28.68 -42.97
CA THR A 366 -3.46 -27.26 -42.94
C THR A 366 -2.22 -27.11 -43.81
N ASP A 367 -2.22 -26.12 -44.71
CA ASP A 367 -1.03 -25.81 -45.55
C ASP A 367 0.16 -25.40 -44.67
N GLU A 368 1.31 -26.05 -44.87
CA GLU A 368 2.55 -25.78 -44.13
C GLU A 368 3.07 -24.34 -44.27
N ASN A 369 2.70 -23.67 -45.39
CA ASN A 369 3.05 -22.29 -45.67
C ASN A 369 2.07 -21.28 -45.04
N ASP A 370 0.97 -21.73 -44.45
CA ASP A 370 0.02 -20.88 -43.76
C ASP A 370 0.50 -20.57 -42.33
N ASN A 371 0.29 -19.34 -41.88
CA ASN A 371 0.51 -18.95 -40.50
C ASN A 371 -0.26 -19.84 -39.51
N LYS A 372 -1.41 -20.39 -39.92
CA LYS A 372 -2.22 -21.32 -39.13
C LYS A 372 -1.48 -22.60 -38.77
N TYR A 373 -0.65 -23.13 -39.68
CA TYR A 373 0.17 -24.30 -39.39
C TYR A 373 1.08 -24.09 -38.16
N ALA A 374 1.76 -22.94 -38.13
CA ALA A 374 2.60 -22.58 -37.00
C ALA A 374 1.79 -22.39 -35.68
N GLU A 375 0.59 -21.79 -35.79
CA GLU A 375 -0.33 -21.63 -34.65
C GLU A 375 -0.79 -22.98 -34.09
N VAL A 376 -1.23 -23.92 -34.95
CA VAL A 376 -1.64 -25.28 -34.55
C VAL A 376 -0.47 -26.01 -33.90
N LYS A 377 0.72 -25.92 -34.49
CA LYS A 377 1.92 -26.57 -33.93
C LYS A 377 2.32 -25.98 -32.57
N SER A 378 2.15 -24.70 -32.38
CA SER A 378 2.35 -24.02 -31.09
C SER A 378 1.34 -24.50 -30.05
N SER A 379 0.07 -24.57 -30.41
CA SER A 379 -1.02 -25.07 -29.55
C SER A 379 -0.81 -26.53 -29.15
N TYR A 380 -0.40 -27.38 -30.08
CA TYR A 380 -0.02 -28.77 -29.80
C TYR A 380 1.09 -28.85 -28.73
N LYS A 381 2.17 -28.08 -28.92
CA LYS A 381 3.27 -28.02 -27.93
C LYS A 381 2.79 -27.55 -26.57
N TYR A 382 1.93 -26.53 -26.55
CA TYR A 382 1.34 -26.01 -25.31
C TYR A 382 0.62 -27.09 -24.53
N PHE A 383 -0.32 -27.83 -25.17
CA PHE A 383 -1.03 -28.92 -24.49
C PHE A 383 -0.11 -30.05 -24.02
N MET A 384 0.84 -30.46 -24.87
CA MET A 384 1.75 -31.56 -24.54
C MET A 384 2.69 -31.22 -23.39
N ASN A 385 3.18 -29.97 -23.32
CA ASN A 385 4.07 -29.49 -22.26
C ASN A 385 3.35 -29.26 -20.93
N ASN A 386 2.03 -29.10 -20.96
CA ASN A 386 1.20 -28.85 -19.79
C ASN A 386 0.28 -30.01 -19.44
N TRP A 387 0.54 -31.18 -19.99
CA TRP A 387 -0.37 -32.34 -19.89
C TRP A 387 -0.62 -32.79 -18.44
N SER A 388 0.38 -32.74 -17.57
CA SER A 388 0.24 -33.07 -16.15
C SER A 388 -0.81 -32.22 -15.42
N GLY A 389 -0.93 -30.94 -15.79
CA GLY A 389 -1.97 -30.05 -15.24
C GLY A 389 -3.38 -30.41 -15.74
N ILE A 390 -3.50 -31.02 -16.92
CA ILE A 390 -4.77 -31.54 -17.45
C ILE A 390 -5.15 -32.84 -16.72
N GLU A 391 -4.20 -33.74 -16.51
CA GLU A 391 -4.41 -35.01 -15.78
C GLU A 391 -4.94 -34.75 -14.37
N ILE A 392 -4.32 -33.81 -13.62
CA ILE A 392 -4.77 -33.45 -12.27
C ILE A 392 -6.18 -32.87 -12.32
N ARG A 393 -6.46 -31.95 -13.28
CA ARG A 393 -7.78 -31.37 -13.46
C ARG A 393 -8.88 -32.40 -13.71
N SER A 394 -8.57 -33.46 -14.49
CA SER A 394 -9.51 -34.53 -14.84
C SER A 394 -9.69 -35.56 -13.72
N SER A 395 -8.63 -35.90 -13.00
CA SER A 395 -8.63 -36.99 -12.01
C SER A 395 -9.03 -36.55 -10.60
N GLU A 396 -8.86 -35.29 -10.25
CA GLU A 396 -9.11 -34.77 -8.89
C GLU A 396 -10.43 -33.97 -8.82
N SER A 397 -11.43 -34.54 -8.13
CA SER A 397 -12.77 -33.94 -8.00
C SER A 397 -12.88 -32.88 -6.89
N GLY A 398 -11.85 -32.73 -6.06
CA GLY A 398 -11.86 -31.80 -4.91
C GLY A 398 -11.39 -30.37 -5.25
N GLY A 399 -11.06 -30.10 -6.50
CA GLY A 399 -10.54 -28.79 -6.92
C GLY A 399 -11.65 -27.83 -7.34
N VAL A 400 -11.48 -26.56 -7.00
CA VAL A 400 -12.33 -25.48 -7.54
C VAL A 400 -11.68 -24.97 -8.81
N TRP A 401 -12.23 -25.34 -9.95
CA TRP A 401 -11.67 -25.05 -11.29
C TRP A 401 -12.22 -23.76 -11.91
N LYS A 402 -12.85 -22.91 -11.12
CA LYS A 402 -13.28 -21.58 -11.60
C LYS A 402 -12.07 -20.66 -11.66
N CYS A 403 -11.63 -20.33 -12.86
CA CYS A 403 -10.54 -19.38 -13.04
C CYS A 403 -11.03 -17.97 -12.78
N CYS A 404 -10.35 -17.26 -11.89
CA CYS A 404 -10.56 -15.85 -11.62
C CYS A 404 -9.27 -15.03 -11.85
N ALA A 405 -8.21 -15.63 -12.43
CA ALA A 405 -6.90 -15.01 -12.58
C ALA A 405 -6.99 -13.69 -13.37
N GLU A 406 -7.62 -13.71 -14.56
CA GLU A 406 -7.76 -12.52 -15.41
C GLU A 406 -8.46 -11.35 -14.69
N GLY A 407 -9.55 -11.64 -13.92
CA GLY A 407 -10.22 -10.64 -13.10
C GLY A 407 -9.32 -10.10 -11.99
N GLN A 408 -8.50 -10.94 -11.38
CA GLN A 408 -7.54 -10.50 -10.35
C GLN A 408 -6.40 -9.67 -10.95
N VAL A 409 -5.84 -10.07 -12.09
CA VAL A 409 -4.85 -9.28 -12.84
C VAL A 409 -5.44 -7.91 -13.17
N SER A 410 -6.65 -7.85 -13.75
CA SER A 410 -7.32 -6.61 -14.09
C SER A 410 -7.47 -5.69 -12.89
N HIS A 411 -8.09 -6.16 -11.80
CA HIS A 411 -8.41 -5.33 -10.64
C HIS A 411 -7.22 -5.00 -9.72
N VAL A 412 -6.23 -5.88 -9.65
CA VAL A 412 -5.09 -5.67 -8.76
C VAL A 412 -3.94 -4.97 -9.49
N LEU A 413 -3.59 -5.38 -10.71
CA LEU A 413 -2.45 -4.86 -11.44
C LEU A 413 -2.87 -3.86 -12.53
N SER A 414 -3.67 -4.30 -13.53
CA SER A 414 -3.87 -3.56 -14.77
C SER A 414 -4.56 -2.22 -14.56
N ASP A 415 -5.55 -2.12 -13.68
CA ASP A 415 -6.24 -0.87 -13.36
C ASP A 415 -5.29 0.27 -13.03
N ARG A 416 -4.17 -0.04 -12.38
CA ARG A 416 -3.19 0.94 -11.95
C ARG A 416 -1.96 1.00 -12.83
N LEU A 417 -1.49 -0.12 -13.36
CA LEU A 417 -0.15 -0.25 -13.93
C LEU A 417 -0.16 -0.29 -15.46
N SER A 418 -1.12 -0.95 -16.10
CA SER A 418 -1.10 -1.17 -17.54
C SER A 418 -2.30 -0.61 -18.31
N SER A 419 -3.46 -0.37 -17.69
CA SER A 419 -4.67 0.11 -18.35
C SER A 419 -4.57 1.53 -18.92
N ARG A 420 -3.56 2.30 -18.53
CA ARG A 420 -3.31 3.67 -19.00
C ARG A 420 -1.94 3.77 -19.63
N PRO A 421 -1.74 4.63 -20.65
CA PRO A 421 -0.44 4.79 -21.29
C PRO A 421 0.55 5.49 -20.34
N MET A 422 1.20 4.72 -19.47
CA MET A 422 2.23 5.15 -18.54
C MET A 422 3.42 4.23 -18.65
N GLY A 423 4.64 4.79 -18.58
CA GLY A 423 5.85 4.01 -18.45
C GLY A 423 6.32 3.96 -16.99
N TRP A 424 6.72 2.80 -16.53
CA TRP A 424 7.17 2.55 -15.17
C TRP A 424 8.66 2.28 -15.08
N SER A 425 9.29 2.71 -13.99
CA SER A 425 10.57 2.12 -13.57
C SER A 425 10.29 0.78 -12.90
N VAL A 426 11.25 -0.15 -12.97
CA VAL A 426 11.11 -1.47 -12.32
C VAL A 426 10.78 -1.33 -10.84
N ARG A 427 11.53 -0.47 -10.11
CA ARG A 427 11.32 -0.23 -8.68
C ARG A 427 9.95 0.39 -8.38
N GLY A 428 9.51 1.34 -9.19
CA GLY A 428 8.20 1.98 -9.03
C GLY A 428 7.05 1.01 -9.28
N CYS A 429 7.17 0.16 -10.30
CA CYS A 429 6.22 -0.90 -10.60
C CYS A 429 6.13 -1.91 -9.44
N ASP A 430 7.27 -2.46 -9.02
CA ASP A 430 7.37 -3.45 -7.94
C ASP A 430 6.76 -2.94 -6.63
N ASN A 431 7.14 -1.72 -6.21
CA ASN A 431 6.65 -1.16 -4.95
C ASN A 431 5.15 -0.84 -4.99
N ILE A 432 4.62 -0.30 -6.09
CA ILE A 432 3.16 -0.07 -6.23
C ILE A 432 2.40 -1.39 -6.27
N SER A 433 2.89 -2.39 -7.01
CA SER A 433 2.29 -3.72 -7.09
C SER A 433 2.21 -4.38 -5.71
N LYS A 434 3.33 -4.45 -4.99
CA LYS A 434 3.40 -4.97 -3.63
C LYS A 434 2.51 -4.20 -2.64
N LEU A 435 2.48 -2.87 -2.77
CA LEU A 435 1.65 -2.02 -1.92
C LEU A 435 0.15 -2.24 -2.20
N ARG A 436 -0.24 -2.48 -3.47
CA ARG A 436 -1.61 -2.87 -3.84
C ARG A 436 -1.98 -4.21 -3.22
N ALA A 437 -1.11 -5.21 -3.30
CA ALA A 437 -1.34 -6.49 -2.63
C ALA A 437 -1.48 -6.32 -1.12
N PHE A 438 -0.58 -5.56 -0.49
CA PHE A 438 -0.62 -5.27 0.94
C PHE A 438 -1.95 -4.63 1.38
N THR A 439 -2.43 -3.60 0.65
CA THR A 439 -3.71 -2.93 0.96
C THR A 439 -4.92 -3.81 0.66
N ARG A 440 -4.86 -4.69 -0.36
CA ARG A 440 -5.92 -5.67 -0.67
C ARG A 440 -5.99 -6.80 0.35
N ASN A 441 -4.94 -7.00 1.13
CA ASN A 441 -4.88 -7.91 2.26
C ASN A 441 -5.17 -7.19 3.60
N ASP A 442 -5.90 -6.06 3.58
CA ASP A 442 -6.27 -5.24 4.73
C ASP A 442 -5.09 -4.63 5.50
N GLY A 443 -3.93 -4.53 4.85
CA GLY A 443 -2.74 -3.91 5.42
C GLY A 443 -2.90 -2.38 5.51
N LYS A 444 -2.52 -1.80 6.65
CA LYS A 444 -2.54 -0.35 6.87
C LYS A 444 -1.18 0.26 6.55
N ILE A 445 -1.13 1.16 5.60
CA ILE A 445 0.13 1.77 5.12
C ILE A 445 0.88 2.48 6.25
N ILE A 446 0.19 3.12 7.18
CA ILE A 446 0.83 3.77 8.33
C ILE A 446 1.57 2.76 9.24
N GLU A 447 1.06 1.53 9.36
CA GLU A 447 1.72 0.47 10.14
C GLU A 447 2.97 -0.04 9.42
N LEU A 448 2.92 -0.15 8.08
CA LEU A 448 4.08 -0.47 7.25
C LEU A 448 5.20 0.57 7.41
N LEU A 449 4.87 1.86 7.36
CA LEU A 449 5.84 2.94 7.52
C LEU A 449 6.46 2.92 8.92
N ARG A 450 5.66 2.74 9.98
CA ARG A 450 6.16 2.60 11.37
C ARG A 450 7.07 1.38 11.53
N TYR A 451 6.72 0.27 10.89
CA TYR A 451 7.56 -0.92 10.90
C TYR A 451 8.92 -0.64 10.26
N GLN A 452 8.95 0.00 9.09
CA GLN A 452 10.19 0.37 8.40
C GLN A 452 11.06 1.33 9.20
N GLU A 453 10.47 2.35 9.83
CA GLU A 453 11.20 3.30 10.66
C GLU A 453 11.89 2.60 11.84
N LYS A 454 11.17 1.68 12.49
CA LYS A 454 11.72 0.89 13.60
C LYS A 454 12.94 0.05 13.20
N TYR A 455 13.04 -0.39 11.96
CA TYR A 455 14.19 -1.12 11.44
C TYR A 455 15.34 -0.21 10.96
N ARG A 456 15.07 1.06 10.67
CA ARG A 456 16.11 2.04 10.28
C ARG A 456 16.90 2.59 11.46
N GLU A 457 16.32 2.59 12.65
CA GLU A 457 16.97 3.11 13.82
C GLU A 457 18.13 2.22 14.24
N LEU A 458 19.34 2.77 14.22
CA LEU A 458 20.51 2.14 14.83
C LEU A 458 20.28 2.05 16.36
N GLU A 459 20.72 0.97 16.99
CA GLU A 459 20.55 0.70 18.42
C GLU A 459 21.05 1.85 19.32
N GLU A 460 22.15 2.51 18.92
CA GLU A 460 22.72 3.68 19.62
C GLU A 460 21.79 4.90 19.62
N LYS A 461 21.13 5.22 18.51
CA LYS A 461 20.14 6.31 18.43
C LYS A 461 18.94 6.03 19.31
N ARG A 462 18.49 4.79 19.38
CA ARG A 462 17.35 4.36 20.21
C ARG A 462 17.62 4.56 21.70
N ASN A 463 18.80 4.22 22.19
CA ASN A 463 19.20 4.42 23.59
C ASN A 463 19.25 5.90 24.00
N GLU A 464 19.68 6.79 23.10
CA GLU A 464 19.66 8.24 23.35
C GLU A 464 18.25 8.82 23.39
N GLN A 465 17.37 8.41 22.45
CA GLN A 465 15.97 8.78 22.44
C GLN A 465 15.27 8.35 23.74
N ASP A 466 15.47 7.09 24.16
CA ASP A 466 14.88 6.55 25.39
C ASP A 466 15.31 7.32 26.63
N SER A 467 16.59 7.73 26.72
CA SER A 467 17.10 8.50 27.85
C SER A 467 16.51 9.92 27.90
N LEU A 468 16.35 10.58 26.75
CA LEU A 468 15.69 11.87 26.63
C LEU A 468 14.21 11.78 26.99
N ILE A 469 13.48 10.78 26.47
CA ILE A 469 12.07 10.54 26.77
C ILE A 469 11.84 10.31 28.27
N LYS A 470 12.68 9.49 28.91
CA LYS A 470 12.60 9.24 30.36
C LYS A 470 12.81 10.51 31.18
N ASP A 471 13.77 11.36 30.82
CA ASP A 471 14.03 12.62 31.51
C ASP A 471 12.89 13.63 31.31
N ILE A 472 12.33 13.73 30.10
CA ILE A 472 11.16 14.57 29.80
C ILE A 472 9.94 14.09 30.59
N LYS A 473 9.61 12.79 30.56
CA LYS A 473 8.48 12.22 31.32
C LYS A 473 8.59 12.47 32.83
N ARG A 474 9.80 12.35 33.42
CA ARG A 474 10.00 12.61 34.83
C ARG A 474 9.71 14.06 35.22
N ARG A 475 9.89 15.03 34.31
CA ARG A 475 9.55 16.43 34.54
C ARG A 475 8.07 16.73 34.30
N GLN A 476 7.42 15.99 33.39
CA GLN A 476 6.02 16.15 33.04
C GLN A 476 5.06 15.51 34.05
N SER A 477 5.54 14.79 35.06
CA SER A 477 4.71 14.15 36.08
C SER A 477 3.85 15.12 36.95
N GLY A 478 3.69 16.36 36.48
CA GLY A 478 2.80 17.39 37.03
C GLY A 478 2.00 18.15 35.97
N TRP A 479 1.97 17.68 34.73
CA TRP A 479 1.26 18.36 33.65
C TRP A 479 -0.18 17.87 33.55
N ASP A 480 -1.10 18.51 34.24
CA ASP A 480 -2.52 18.39 34.02
C ASP A 480 -3.00 19.52 33.09
N TYR A 481 -2.97 19.23 31.76
CA TYR A 481 -3.35 20.21 30.75
C TYR A 481 -4.82 20.64 30.85
N ALA A 482 -5.71 19.74 31.27
CA ALA A 482 -7.13 20.01 31.35
C ALA A 482 -7.48 20.98 32.47
N ASP A 483 -6.86 20.81 33.64
CA ASP A 483 -7.08 21.71 34.78
C ASP A 483 -6.46 23.10 34.56
N LYS A 484 -5.35 23.17 33.83
CA LYS A 484 -4.69 24.44 33.48
C LYS A 484 -5.40 25.22 32.38
N LEU A 485 -5.98 24.54 31.40
CA LEU A 485 -6.86 25.17 30.40
C LEU A 485 -8.15 25.73 31.04
N SER A 486 -8.76 24.98 31.97
CA SER A 486 -9.98 25.38 32.65
C SER A 486 -9.82 26.62 33.53
N SER A 487 -8.63 26.86 34.11
CA SER A 487 -8.34 28.01 34.93
C SER A 487 -8.07 29.33 34.17
N HIS A 488 -7.84 29.26 32.84
CA HIS A 488 -7.48 30.40 32.02
C HIS A 488 -8.58 30.87 31.05
N VAL A 489 -9.63 30.10 30.90
CA VAL A 489 -10.78 30.46 30.06
C VAL A 489 -11.95 30.87 30.96
N GLU A 490 -11.92 32.12 31.40
CA GLU A 490 -13.11 32.71 32.09
C GLU A 490 -14.32 32.66 31.15
N GLY A 491 -15.36 31.98 31.58
CA GLY A 491 -16.64 31.92 30.88
C GLY A 491 -16.98 30.65 30.14
N LEU A 492 -16.13 29.63 30.13
CA LEU A 492 -16.49 28.29 29.65
C LEU A 492 -17.00 27.43 30.79
N GLU A 493 -18.29 27.04 30.76
CA GLU A 493 -18.86 26.14 31.73
C GLU A 493 -18.11 24.81 31.79
N LYS A 494 -17.82 24.33 33.00
CA LYS A 494 -17.08 23.06 33.25
C LYS A 494 -17.64 21.85 32.50
N ALA A 495 -18.90 21.87 32.12
CA ALA A 495 -19.55 20.82 31.34
C ALA A 495 -19.02 20.70 29.89
N ASN A 496 -18.59 21.80 29.25
CA ASN A 496 -18.11 21.82 27.88
C ASN A 496 -16.65 21.33 27.75
N MET A 497 -15.93 21.21 28.86
CA MET A 497 -14.54 20.76 28.90
C MET A 497 -14.39 19.25 29.19
N LYS A 498 -15.49 18.57 29.60
CA LYS A 498 -15.44 17.13 29.91
C LYS A 498 -15.09 16.30 28.70
N TRP A 499 -15.62 16.60 27.52
CA TRP A 499 -15.28 15.90 26.28
C TRP A 499 -13.82 16.12 25.87
N LEU A 500 -13.24 17.30 26.13
CA LEU A 500 -11.86 17.58 25.83
C LEU A 500 -10.92 16.81 26.77
N ARG A 501 -11.29 16.67 28.04
CA ARG A 501 -10.57 15.84 29.02
C ARG A 501 -10.66 14.37 28.63
N ASP A 502 -11.84 13.86 28.35
CA ASP A 502 -12.06 12.49 27.90
C ASP A 502 -11.31 12.18 26.57
N PHE A 503 -11.21 13.14 25.67
CA PHE A 503 -10.46 13.04 24.41
C PHE A 503 -8.95 13.01 24.64
N LEU A 504 -8.41 13.79 25.57
CA LEU A 504 -6.98 13.80 25.91
C LEU A 504 -6.59 12.54 26.69
N ASP A 505 -7.41 12.09 27.64
CA ASP A 505 -7.17 10.88 28.42
C ASP A 505 -7.16 9.60 27.58
N GLN A 506 -8.00 9.51 26.53
CA GLN A 506 -8.03 8.35 25.62
C GLN A 506 -6.83 8.25 24.66
N ARG A 507 -6.08 9.33 24.45
CA ARG A 507 -4.93 9.32 23.53
C ARG A 507 -3.57 9.22 24.19
N PHE A 508 -3.49 9.45 25.50
CA PHE A 508 -2.22 9.44 26.22
C PHE A 508 -2.16 8.34 27.31
N ALA A 509 -3.18 7.51 27.43
CA ALA A 509 -3.20 6.24 28.16
C ALA A 509 -2.81 5.08 27.23
#